data_9e81d2799571edfe6118a0619978ac41
#
_entry.id   9e81d2799571edfe6118a0619978ac41
#
_cell.length_a   1.000
_cell.length_b   1.000
_cell.length_c   1.000
_cell.angle_alpha   90.00
_cell.angle_beta   90.00
_cell.angle_gamma   90.00
#
_symmetry.space_group_name_H-M   'P 1'
#
loop_
_entity.id
_entity.type
_entity.pdbx_description
1 polymer ?
#
loop_
_entity_poly.entity_id
_entity_poly.type
_entity_poly.pdbx_seq_one_letter_code
_entity_poly.pdbx_strand_id
1 'polypeptide(L)'
;KAPGVEIKDREVFRKGEAKLLEALRTHDVTKPGGGLNTYGTDVLINVMSEAGGLPTRNFQSGSFAGANKVSGETLAEAIASRGGVGKTGHSCHPGCVIQCSNIYPNSDGSERVSVMEYESVWALGPNLEVDDMDDVAEMVRLCNDYGVDTIEAGVTLGVAMEAGVASFGDSKA
;
A
#
# COMPACT_ATOMS: atom_id res chain seq x y z
N LYS A 1 -4.60 -12.27 28.92
CA LYS A 1 -4.84 -10.86 28.53
C LYS A 1 -3.76 -10.03 29.20
N ALA A 2 -3.00 -9.23 28.45
CA ALA A 2 -2.11 -8.25 29.02
C ALA A 2 -2.94 -7.23 29.82
N PRO A 3 -2.46 -6.75 30.98
CA PRO A 3 -3.14 -5.69 31.72
C PRO A 3 -3.22 -4.45 30.85
N GLY A 4 -4.38 -3.78 30.86
CA GLY A 4 -4.57 -2.52 30.14
C GLY A 4 -3.61 -1.44 30.65
N VAL A 5 -3.23 -0.51 29.77
CA VAL A 5 -2.41 0.64 30.17
C VAL A 5 -3.25 1.57 31.06
N GLU A 6 -2.70 1.95 32.22
CA GLU A 6 -3.34 2.90 33.12
C GLU A 6 -3.18 4.33 32.57
N ILE A 7 -4.31 5.03 32.40
CA ILE A 7 -4.33 6.44 32.02
C ILE A 7 -4.30 7.28 33.30
N LYS A 8 -3.17 7.91 33.60
CA LYS A 8 -2.95 8.72 34.81
C LYS A 8 -3.91 9.91 34.91
N ASP A 9 -4.14 10.60 33.80
CA ASP A 9 -5.05 11.74 33.72
C ASP A 9 -5.99 11.59 32.53
N ARG A 10 -7.20 11.15 32.79
CA ARG A 10 -8.23 10.91 31.78
C ARG A 10 -8.72 12.18 31.09
N GLU A 11 -8.69 13.33 31.77
CA GLU A 11 -9.14 14.59 31.19
C GLU A 11 -8.12 15.13 30.21
N VAL A 12 -6.85 15.15 30.58
CA VAL A 12 -5.75 15.53 29.70
C VAL A 12 -5.68 14.59 28.50
N PHE A 13 -5.81 13.29 28.72
CA PHE A 13 -5.81 12.30 27.63
C PHE A 13 -6.93 12.57 26.61
N ARG A 14 -8.17 12.78 27.07
CA ARG A 14 -9.31 13.07 26.16
C ARG A 14 -9.15 14.38 25.41
N LYS A 15 -8.58 15.41 26.04
CA LYS A 15 -8.27 16.68 25.35
C LYS A 15 -7.22 16.48 24.27
N GLY A 16 -6.19 15.69 24.54
CA GLY A 16 -5.16 15.33 23.58
C GLY A 16 -5.73 14.53 22.41
N GLU A 17 -6.53 13.50 22.68
CA GLU A 17 -7.23 12.69 21.69
C GLU A 17 -8.13 13.55 20.78
N ALA A 18 -8.96 14.40 21.36
CA ALA A 18 -9.84 15.29 20.60
C ALA A 18 -9.05 16.22 19.67
N LYS A 19 -7.96 16.81 20.16
CA LYS A 19 -7.07 17.67 19.36
C LYS A 19 -6.40 16.90 18.22
N LEU A 20 -5.94 15.67 18.47
CA LEU A 20 -5.35 14.80 17.45
C LEU A 20 -6.37 14.44 16.36
N LEU A 21 -7.57 14.00 16.77
CA LEU A 21 -8.63 13.63 15.84
C LEU A 21 -9.07 14.81 14.97
N GLU A 22 -9.16 16.01 15.55
CA GLU A 22 -9.47 17.24 14.81
C GLU A 22 -8.37 17.55 13.79
N ALA A 23 -7.10 17.47 14.18
CA ALA A 23 -5.97 17.69 13.28
C ALA A 23 -5.98 16.70 12.10
N LEU A 24 -6.20 15.42 12.36
CA LEU A 24 -6.25 14.38 11.31
C LEU A 24 -7.44 14.57 10.36
N ARG A 25 -8.60 15.01 10.88
CA ARG A 25 -9.81 15.24 10.06
C ARG A 25 -9.78 16.50 9.22
N THR A 26 -8.90 17.44 9.54
CA THR A 26 -8.79 18.73 8.84
C THR A 26 -7.56 18.88 7.97
N HIS A 27 -6.54 18.04 8.19
CA HIS A 27 -5.30 18.08 7.40
C HIS A 27 -5.52 17.57 5.98
N ASP A 28 -5.02 18.27 4.97
CA ASP A 28 -5.29 17.98 3.56
C ASP A 28 -4.95 16.56 3.11
N VAL A 29 -3.93 15.95 3.69
CA VAL A 29 -3.51 14.59 3.34
C VAL A 29 -4.38 13.51 4.00
N THR A 30 -4.81 13.75 5.27
CA THR A 30 -5.44 12.71 6.11
C THR A 30 -6.95 12.86 6.26
N LYS A 31 -7.51 14.02 5.87
CA LYS A 31 -8.97 14.26 5.93
C LYS A 31 -9.73 13.31 5.00
N PRO A 32 -11.04 13.08 5.24
CA PRO A 32 -11.90 12.38 4.29
C PRO A 32 -11.79 12.99 2.87
N GLY A 33 -11.54 12.17 1.86
CA GLY A 33 -11.28 12.61 0.49
C GLY A 33 -9.87 13.21 0.26
N GLY A 34 -9.01 13.20 1.26
CA GLY A 34 -7.58 13.54 1.09
C GLY A 34 -6.80 12.43 0.39
N GLY A 35 -5.53 12.68 0.08
CA GLY A 35 -4.69 11.75 -0.71
C GLY A 35 -4.63 10.35 -0.13
N LEU A 36 -4.41 10.20 1.18
CA LEU A 36 -4.37 8.90 1.84
C LEU A 36 -5.74 8.18 1.83
N ASN A 37 -6.83 8.92 1.97
CA ASN A 37 -8.16 8.32 1.95
C ASN A 37 -8.58 7.89 0.54
N THR A 38 -8.14 8.63 -0.50
CA THR A 38 -8.52 8.39 -1.89
C THR A 38 -7.65 7.35 -2.57
N TYR A 39 -6.34 7.40 -2.36
CA TYR A 39 -5.35 6.62 -3.09
C TYR A 39 -4.60 5.60 -2.22
N GLY A 40 -4.88 5.57 -0.90
CA GLY A 40 -4.09 4.78 0.04
C GLY A 40 -2.67 5.31 0.23
N THR A 41 -1.82 4.51 0.83
CA THR A 41 -0.38 4.82 0.96
C THR A 41 0.33 4.78 -0.38
N ASP A 42 -0.26 4.13 -1.40
CA ASP A 42 0.26 4.06 -2.77
C ASP A 42 0.33 5.42 -3.48
N VAL A 43 -0.31 6.48 -2.94
CA VAL A 43 -0.09 7.87 -3.37
C VAL A 43 1.40 8.25 -3.38
N LEU A 44 2.22 7.56 -2.59
CA LEU A 44 3.66 7.80 -2.51
C LEU A 44 4.45 7.23 -3.69
N ILE A 45 3.93 6.28 -4.48
CA ILE A 45 4.67 5.64 -5.58
C ILE A 45 5.19 6.68 -6.58
N ASN A 46 4.31 7.50 -7.16
CA ASN A 46 4.72 8.54 -8.11
C ASN A 46 5.60 9.60 -7.45
N VAL A 47 5.24 10.05 -6.25
CA VAL A 47 6.00 11.07 -5.50
C VAL A 47 7.42 10.61 -5.22
N MET A 48 7.59 9.37 -4.77
CA MET A 48 8.91 8.81 -4.47
C MET A 48 9.72 8.54 -5.73
N SER A 49 9.08 8.11 -6.82
CA SER A 49 9.74 7.94 -8.11
C SER A 49 10.29 9.27 -8.66
N GLU A 50 9.49 10.34 -8.62
CA GLU A 50 9.91 11.69 -9.03
C GLU A 50 11.03 12.25 -8.13
N ALA A 51 10.96 11.95 -6.83
CA ALA A 51 11.99 12.39 -5.88
C ALA A 51 13.30 11.55 -5.96
N GLY A 52 13.34 10.48 -6.75
CA GLY A 52 14.49 9.59 -6.83
C GLY A 52 14.68 8.68 -5.62
N GLY A 53 13.60 8.41 -4.87
CA GLY A 53 13.61 7.61 -3.64
C GLY A 53 12.79 6.32 -3.70
N LEU A 54 12.22 5.95 -4.87
CA LEU A 54 11.47 4.72 -5.02
C LEU A 54 12.41 3.54 -5.25
N PRO A 55 12.48 2.54 -4.35
CA PRO A 55 13.32 1.37 -4.56
C PRO A 55 12.97 0.67 -5.87
N THR A 56 13.94 0.57 -6.76
CA THR A 56 13.76 0.05 -8.11
C THR A 56 14.91 -0.89 -8.46
N ARG A 57 14.60 -2.01 -9.10
CA ARG A 57 15.56 -3.00 -9.59
C ARG A 57 16.59 -3.38 -8.52
N ASN A 58 16.13 -4.02 -7.46
CA ASN A 58 16.95 -4.38 -6.29
C ASN A 58 17.79 -3.20 -5.77
N PHE A 59 17.15 -2.03 -5.56
CA PHE A 59 17.76 -0.78 -5.08
C PHE A 59 18.86 -0.18 -6.00
N GLN A 60 18.95 -0.61 -7.25
CA GLN A 60 19.93 -0.05 -8.21
C GLN A 60 19.50 1.32 -8.76
N SER A 61 18.21 1.66 -8.66
CA SER A 61 17.66 2.95 -9.04
C SER A 61 16.69 3.47 -7.98
N GLY A 62 16.48 4.77 -7.97
CA GLY A 62 15.47 5.44 -7.15
C GLY A 62 14.25 5.89 -7.94
N SER A 63 14.19 5.62 -9.24
CA SER A 63 13.08 6.01 -10.12
C SER A 63 12.70 4.86 -11.03
N PHE A 64 11.39 4.67 -11.24
CA PHE A 64 10.82 3.59 -12.04
C PHE A 64 9.97 4.13 -13.18
N ALA A 65 10.30 3.77 -14.41
CA ALA A 65 9.57 4.24 -15.60
C ALA A 65 8.09 3.78 -15.61
N GLY A 66 7.81 2.62 -15.00
CA GLY A 66 6.48 2.04 -14.85
C GLY A 66 5.70 2.53 -13.63
N ALA A 67 6.22 3.48 -12.83
CA ALA A 67 5.62 3.89 -11.56
C ALA A 67 4.13 4.25 -11.67
N ASN A 68 3.75 4.99 -12.70
CA ASN A 68 2.35 5.39 -12.91
C ASN A 68 1.40 4.19 -13.09
N LYS A 69 1.88 3.05 -13.58
CA LYS A 69 1.05 1.85 -13.80
C LYS A 69 0.74 1.09 -12.50
N VAL A 70 1.54 1.33 -11.46
CA VAL A 70 1.40 0.72 -10.13
C VAL A 70 1.21 1.77 -9.04
N SER A 71 0.70 2.95 -9.41
CA SER A 71 0.45 4.06 -8.50
C SER A 71 -0.90 3.97 -7.79
N GLY A 72 -1.08 4.79 -6.74
CA GLY A 72 -2.35 4.90 -6.04
C GLY A 72 -3.49 5.40 -6.93
N GLU A 73 -3.19 6.23 -7.93
CA GLU A 73 -4.15 6.69 -8.93
C GLU A 73 -4.66 5.50 -9.77
N THR A 74 -3.75 4.69 -10.30
CA THR A 74 -4.10 3.49 -11.09
C THR A 74 -4.86 2.47 -10.25
N LEU A 75 -4.47 2.28 -8.98
CA LEU A 75 -5.19 1.44 -8.03
C LEU A 75 -6.63 1.94 -7.82
N ALA A 76 -6.82 3.23 -7.57
CA ALA A 76 -8.15 3.81 -7.36
C ALA A 76 -9.03 3.72 -8.61
N GLU A 77 -8.47 3.93 -9.81
CA GLU A 77 -9.16 3.75 -11.09
C GLU A 77 -9.60 2.30 -11.32
N ALA A 78 -8.73 1.33 -11.04
CA ALA A 78 -9.07 -0.09 -11.12
C ALA A 78 -10.20 -0.46 -10.17
N ILE A 79 -10.14 0.00 -8.91
CA ILE A 79 -11.21 -0.20 -7.93
C ILE A 79 -12.54 0.39 -8.43
N ALA A 80 -12.52 1.64 -8.90
CA ALA A 80 -13.73 2.31 -9.37
C ALA A 80 -14.34 1.65 -10.61
N SER A 81 -13.49 1.22 -11.55
CA SER A 81 -13.95 0.61 -12.82
C SER A 81 -14.49 -0.81 -12.65
N ARG A 82 -13.90 -1.60 -11.75
CA ARG A 82 -14.31 -2.99 -11.51
C ARG A 82 -15.48 -3.12 -10.56
N GLY A 83 -15.63 -2.18 -9.60
CA GLY A 83 -16.73 -2.15 -8.64
C GLY A 83 -16.72 -3.36 -7.68
N GLY A 84 -17.91 -3.95 -7.47
CA GLY A 84 -18.06 -5.11 -6.60
C GLY A 84 -17.73 -4.79 -5.13
N VAL A 85 -16.82 -5.57 -4.54
CA VAL A 85 -16.33 -5.35 -3.17
C VAL A 85 -15.20 -4.33 -3.11
N GLY A 86 -14.68 -3.89 -4.26
CA GLY A 86 -13.57 -2.95 -4.35
C GLY A 86 -13.86 -1.65 -3.60
N LYS A 87 -12.88 -1.16 -2.84
CA LYS A 87 -13.07 0.00 -1.98
C LYS A 87 -11.77 0.72 -1.72
N THR A 88 -11.77 2.04 -1.89
CA THR A 88 -10.79 2.96 -1.29
C THR A 88 -11.34 3.52 0.03
N GLY A 89 -10.53 4.21 0.81
CA GLY A 89 -10.98 4.77 2.09
C GLY A 89 -11.45 3.69 3.08
N HIS A 90 -10.76 2.54 3.09
CA HIS A 90 -11.06 1.45 4.00
C HIS A 90 -10.33 1.62 5.32
N SER A 91 -10.98 1.24 6.41
CA SER A 91 -10.44 1.30 7.77
C SER A 91 -9.82 -0.06 8.12
N CYS A 92 -8.50 -0.16 8.21
CA CYS A 92 -7.81 -1.39 8.65
C CYS A 92 -8.03 -1.70 10.13
N HIS A 93 -8.44 -0.70 10.94
CA HIS A 93 -8.70 -0.83 12.37
C HIS A 93 -9.96 -0.06 12.76
N PRO A 94 -10.82 -0.60 13.67
CA PRO A 94 -11.98 0.13 14.19
C PRO A 94 -11.59 1.47 14.82
N GLY A 95 -12.24 2.55 14.38
CA GLY A 95 -12.00 3.91 14.85
C GLY A 95 -10.90 4.68 14.12
N CYS A 96 -10.21 4.09 13.13
CA CYS A 96 -9.26 4.83 12.30
C CYS A 96 -9.96 5.93 11.51
N VAL A 97 -9.50 7.18 11.65
CA VAL A 97 -10.08 8.35 10.99
C VAL A 97 -9.42 8.66 9.64
N ILE A 98 -8.23 8.13 9.36
CA ILE A 98 -7.47 8.34 8.13
C ILE A 98 -8.03 7.47 7.00
N GLN A 99 -8.29 6.19 7.30
CA GLN A 99 -8.85 5.23 6.35
C GLN A 99 -8.03 5.13 5.06
N CYS A 100 -6.73 4.92 5.18
CA CYS A 100 -5.79 4.81 4.04
C CYS A 100 -5.71 3.41 3.44
N SER A 101 -6.45 2.45 3.95
CA SER A 101 -6.46 1.08 3.43
C SER A 101 -7.45 0.93 2.26
N ASN A 102 -7.36 -0.19 1.55
CA ASN A 102 -8.18 -0.48 0.37
C ASN A 102 -8.55 -1.96 0.29
N ILE A 103 -9.49 -2.27 -0.60
CA ILE A 103 -9.81 -3.62 -1.05
C ILE A 103 -9.65 -3.63 -2.56
N TYR A 104 -8.66 -4.36 -3.07
CA TYR A 104 -8.39 -4.43 -4.50
C TYR A 104 -9.18 -5.60 -5.12
N PRO A 105 -10.04 -5.33 -6.13
CA PRO A 105 -10.92 -6.34 -6.70
C PRO A 105 -10.30 -7.03 -7.93
N ASN A 106 -10.77 -8.24 -8.20
CA ASN A 106 -10.64 -8.89 -9.50
C ASN A 106 -11.45 -8.16 -10.57
N SER A 107 -11.26 -8.52 -11.84
CA SER A 107 -12.00 -7.94 -12.96
C SER A 107 -13.51 -8.19 -12.89
N ASP A 108 -13.94 -9.22 -12.17
CA ASP A 108 -15.37 -9.55 -11.93
C ASP A 108 -15.95 -8.86 -10.68
N GLY A 109 -15.18 -8.03 -10.00
CA GLY A 109 -15.55 -7.31 -8.79
C GLY A 109 -15.46 -8.12 -7.49
N SER A 110 -15.05 -9.39 -7.53
CA SER A 110 -14.74 -10.16 -6.32
C SER A 110 -13.44 -9.67 -5.68
N GLU A 111 -13.22 -9.92 -4.39
CA GLU A 111 -11.98 -9.56 -3.70
C GLU A 111 -10.79 -10.33 -4.27
N ARG A 112 -9.73 -9.62 -4.65
CA ARG A 112 -8.42 -10.22 -4.93
C ARG A 112 -7.55 -10.20 -3.69
N VAL A 113 -7.39 -9.02 -3.10
CA VAL A 113 -6.59 -8.84 -1.89
C VAL A 113 -7.04 -7.60 -1.10
N SER A 114 -7.02 -7.70 0.20
CA SER A 114 -7.01 -6.61 1.18
C SER A 114 -5.74 -6.77 2.01
N VAL A 115 -4.76 -5.90 1.92
CA VAL A 115 -4.75 -4.56 1.36
C VAL A 115 -3.56 -4.41 0.41
N MET A 116 -3.60 -3.42 -0.48
CA MET A 116 -2.44 -2.93 -1.23
C MET A 116 -1.90 -1.70 -0.49
N GLU A 117 -0.68 -1.78 -0.01
CA GLU A 117 0.02 -0.69 0.70
C GLU A 117 1.32 -0.36 -0.03
N TYR A 118 1.78 0.88 0.07
CA TYR A 118 2.99 1.38 -0.57
C TYR A 118 4.19 0.44 -0.42
N GLU A 119 4.38 -0.11 0.79
CA GLU A 119 5.48 -1.02 1.10
C GLU A 119 5.42 -2.31 0.28
N SER A 120 4.24 -2.89 0.16
CA SER A 120 4.02 -4.10 -0.63
C SER A 120 4.16 -3.82 -2.13
N VAL A 121 3.61 -2.68 -2.57
CA VAL A 121 3.62 -2.31 -3.99
C VAL A 121 5.03 -2.02 -4.48
N TRP A 122 5.84 -1.21 -3.75
CA TRP A 122 7.20 -0.96 -4.21
C TRP A 122 8.08 -2.22 -4.16
N ALA A 123 7.89 -3.08 -3.15
CA ALA A 123 8.72 -4.26 -2.97
C ALA A 123 8.49 -5.33 -4.06
N LEU A 124 7.23 -5.55 -4.44
CA LEU A 124 6.83 -6.55 -5.42
C LEU A 124 6.64 -5.98 -6.85
N GLY A 125 6.54 -4.68 -6.99
CA GLY A 125 6.45 -3.96 -8.25
C GLY A 125 7.79 -3.36 -8.69
N PRO A 126 8.04 -2.05 -8.42
CA PRO A 126 9.25 -1.34 -8.85
C PRO A 126 10.56 -2.04 -8.51
N ASN A 127 10.72 -2.61 -7.32
CA ASN A 127 11.94 -3.31 -6.92
C ASN A 127 12.24 -4.54 -7.78
N LEU A 128 11.23 -5.14 -8.38
CA LEU A 128 11.32 -6.27 -9.32
C LEU A 128 11.15 -5.87 -10.79
N GLU A 129 10.97 -4.57 -11.08
CA GLU A 129 10.61 -4.02 -12.40
C GLU A 129 9.27 -4.55 -12.95
N VAL A 130 8.35 -4.97 -12.09
CA VAL A 130 6.98 -5.35 -12.46
C VAL A 130 6.11 -4.10 -12.49
N ASP A 131 5.47 -3.83 -13.63
CA ASP A 131 4.65 -2.64 -13.88
C ASP A 131 3.17 -2.96 -14.18
N ASP A 132 2.70 -4.14 -13.77
CA ASP A 132 1.31 -4.55 -13.84
C ASP A 132 0.71 -4.64 -12.43
N MET A 133 -0.32 -3.83 -12.16
CA MET A 133 -0.96 -3.77 -10.84
C MET A 133 -1.64 -5.10 -10.45
N ASP A 134 -2.19 -5.83 -11.41
CA ASP A 134 -2.82 -7.12 -11.14
C ASP A 134 -1.79 -8.20 -10.77
N ASP A 135 -0.64 -8.19 -11.40
CA ASP A 135 0.45 -9.09 -11.05
C ASP A 135 1.03 -8.76 -9.67
N VAL A 136 1.21 -7.47 -9.35
CA VAL A 136 1.63 -7.05 -8.00
C VAL A 136 0.60 -7.48 -6.96
N ALA A 137 -0.70 -7.27 -7.22
CA ALA A 137 -1.76 -7.67 -6.30
C ALA A 137 -1.82 -9.19 -6.09
N GLU A 138 -1.54 -9.98 -7.13
CA GLU A 138 -1.46 -11.44 -7.02
C GLU A 138 -0.27 -11.86 -6.13
N MET A 139 0.89 -11.24 -6.28
CA MET A 139 2.03 -11.51 -5.42
C MET A 139 1.77 -11.12 -3.96
N VAL A 140 1.09 -10.00 -3.70
CA VAL A 140 0.65 -9.62 -2.35
C VAL A 140 -0.31 -10.68 -1.77
N ARG A 141 -1.28 -11.14 -2.57
CA ARG A 141 -2.21 -12.20 -2.18
C ARG A 141 -1.48 -13.49 -1.81
N LEU A 142 -0.50 -13.89 -2.61
CA LEU A 142 0.33 -15.08 -2.32
C LEU A 142 1.12 -14.93 -1.02
N CYS A 143 1.73 -13.76 -0.79
CA CYS A 143 2.43 -13.48 0.47
C CYS A 143 1.48 -13.63 1.67
N ASN A 144 0.26 -13.11 1.56
CA ASN A 144 -0.76 -13.25 2.61
C ASN A 144 -1.16 -14.71 2.85
N ASP A 145 -1.38 -15.48 1.77
CA ASP A 145 -1.77 -16.89 1.85
C ASP A 145 -0.68 -17.77 2.50
N TYR A 146 0.59 -17.47 2.20
CA TYR A 146 1.72 -18.18 2.79
C TYR A 146 2.16 -17.64 4.15
N GLY A 147 1.63 -16.48 4.57
CA GLY A 147 1.99 -15.83 5.83
C GLY A 147 3.44 -15.32 5.85
N VAL A 148 3.92 -14.80 4.72
CA VAL A 148 5.25 -14.19 4.58
C VAL A 148 5.12 -12.68 4.42
N ASP A 149 6.13 -11.96 4.90
CA ASP A 149 6.21 -10.50 4.77
C ASP A 149 6.46 -10.10 3.31
N THR A 150 5.70 -9.12 2.81
CA THR A 150 5.76 -8.68 1.41
C THR A 150 7.07 -7.97 1.07
N ILE A 151 7.63 -7.18 2.00
CA ILE A 151 8.91 -6.48 1.81
C ILE A 151 10.02 -7.52 1.73
N GLU A 152 10.07 -8.44 2.69
CA GLU A 152 11.09 -9.50 2.75
C GLU A 152 11.04 -10.39 1.51
N ALA A 153 9.82 -10.77 1.07
CA ALA A 153 9.63 -11.54 -0.15
C ALA A 153 10.13 -10.78 -1.38
N GLY A 154 9.73 -9.51 -1.55
CA GLY A 154 10.14 -8.68 -2.69
C GLY A 154 11.65 -8.42 -2.73
N VAL A 155 12.28 -8.15 -1.59
CA VAL A 155 13.74 -7.97 -1.52
C VAL A 155 14.47 -9.28 -1.82
N THR A 156 13.99 -10.41 -1.30
CA THR A 156 14.56 -11.73 -1.58
C THR A 156 14.47 -12.07 -3.07
N LEU A 157 13.32 -11.83 -3.70
CA LEU A 157 13.15 -12.01 -5.14
C LEU A 157 14.05 -11.08 -5.95
N GLY A 158 14.20 -9.81 -5.53
CA GLY A 158 15.11 -8.86 -6.16
C GLY A 158 16.56 -9.37 -6.17
N VAL A 159 17.04 -9.93 -5.07
CA VAL A 159 18.36 -10.56 -4.99
C VAL A 159 18.46 -11.78 -5.90
N ALA A 160 17.42 -12.62 -5.95
CA ALA A 160 17.39 -13.79 -6.83
C ALA A 160 17.41 -13.39 -8.33
N MET A 161 16.67 -12.34 -8.70
CA MET A 161 16.68 -11.78 -10.06
C MET A 161 18.05 -11.21 -10.43
N GLU A 162 18.69 -10.48 -9.51
CA GLU A 162 20.06 -9.98 -9.72
C GLU A 162 21.09 -11.11 -9.86
N ALA A 163 20.90 -12.22 -9.16
CA ALA A 163 21.69 -13.43 -9.31
C ALA A 163 21.38 -14.24 -10.59
N GLY A 164 20.42 -13.82 -11.40
CA GLY A 164 20.05 -14.46 -12.67
C GLY A 164 19.17 -15.71 -12.53
N VAL A 165 18.53 -15.90 -11.37
CA VAL A 165 17.55 -17.00 -11.15
C VAL A 165 16.27 -16.74 -11.94
N ALA A 166 15.87 -15.47 -12.04
CA ALA A 166 14.76 -14.99 -12.85
C ALA A 166 15.13 -13.64 -13.46
N SER A 167 14.36 -13.18 -14.45
CA SER A 167 14.59 -11.88 -15.07
C SER A 167 13.79 -10.79 -14.36
N PHE A 168 14.36 -9.60 -14.21
CA PHE A 168 13.59 -8.44 -13.78
C PHE A 168 12.39 -8.20 -14.72
N GLY A 169 11.24 -7.86 -14.18
CA GLY A 169 9.98 -7.69 -14.89
C GLY A 169 9.20 -8.99 -15.16
N ASP A 170 9.76 -10.15 -14.83
CA ASP A 170 9.07 -11.43 -14.98
C ASP A 170 8.24 -11.74 -13.71
N SER A 171 6.98 -11.37 -13.75
CA SER A 171 6.00 -11.60 -12.66
C SER A 171 5.52 -13.06 -12.58
N LYS A 172 5.94 -13.94 -13.49
CA LYS A 172 5.49 -15.34 -13.58
C LYS A 172 6.59 -16.35 -13.21
N ALA A 173 7.79 -15.87 -12.92
CA ALA A 173 8.97 -16.68 -12.57
C ALA A 173 8.83 -17.48 -11.28
#